data_59443e0ea154608e7425b402f7cf1489
#
_entry.id   59443e0ea154608e7425b402f7cf1489
#
_cell.length_a   1.000
_cell.length_b   1.000
_cell.length_c   1.000
_cell.angle_alpha   90.00
_cell.angle_beta   90.00
_cell.angle_gamma   90.00
#
_symmetry.space_group_name_H-M   'P 1'
#
loop_
_entity.id
_entity.type
_entity.pdbx_description
1 polymer ?
#
loop_
_entity_poly.entity_id
_entity_poly.type
_entity_poly.pdbx_seq_one_letter_code
_entity_poly.pdbx_strand_id
1 'polypeptide(L)'
;SIPIKRLSPYKIKNIGVGTDSEPVKIILENPEGNDFFYTVFLSGTNTSKISMARPFSYYFYFSNPKDQYPNMSQVNWNLVTKGKVKIGWDKKLCKLSWGEPEKINTTKGSFGTHEQWVYPDESYLYFENGKLTAIQN
;
A
#
# COMPACT_ATOMS: atom_id res chain seq x y z
N SER A 1 16.65 15.16 -3.46
CA SER A 1 15.86 14.69 -2.30
C SER A 1 16.08 13.20 -2.08
N ILE A 2 16.18 12.80 -0.83
CA ILE A 2 16.30 11.40 -0.45
C ILE A 2 14.88 10.82 -0.42
N PRO A 3 14.58 9.76 -1.19
CA PRO A 3 13.24 9.20 -1.20
C PRO A 3 12.90 8.49 0.11
N ILE A 4 11.63 8.52 0.50
CA ILE A 4 11.13 7.75 1.63
C ILE A 4 11.19 6.27 1.26
N LYS A 5 11.86 5.48 2.09
CA LYS A 5 11.98 4.05 1.89
C LYS A 5 10.66 3.36 2.24
N ARG A 6 10.12 2.64 1.29
CA ARG A 6 8.86 1.93 1.42
C ARG A 6 8.92 0.84 2.49
N LEU A 7 7.86 0.70 3.28
CA LEU A 7 7.70 -0.27 4.37
C LEU A 7 8.81 -0.20 5.42
N SER A 8 9.45 0.96 5.56
CA SER A 8 10.40 1.23 6.63
C SER A 8 9.69 1.92 7.79
N PRO A 9 10.13 1.68 9.04
CA PRO A 9 9.55 2.37 10.19
C PRO A 9 10.02 3.82 10.22
N TYR A 10 9.07 4.73 10.39
CA TYR A 10 9.33 6.15 10.63
C TYR A 10 8.57 6.59 11.86
N LYS A 11 9.20 7.39 12.67
CA LYS A 11 8.53 8.01 13.82
C LYS A 11 7.81 9.26 13.34
N ILE A 12 6.54 9.39 13.69
CA ILE A 12 5.77 10.60 13.41
C ILE A 12 6.19 11.66 14.44
N LYS A 13 6.74 12.78 13.94
CA LYS A 13 7.10 13.92 14.76
C LYS A 13 5.93 14.87 14.97
N ASN A 14 5.17 15.11 13.90
CA ASN A 14 4.04 16.03 13.94
C ASN A 14 3.02 15.73 12.84
N ILE A 15 1.78 16.07 13.12
CA ILE A 15 0.68 16.06 12.15
C ILE A 15 0.08 17.45 12.16
N GLY A 16 -0.02 18.06 11.00
CA GLY A 16 -0.50 19.45 10.88
C GLY A 16 -1.36 19.65 9.66
N VAL A 17 -1.69 20.93 9.46
CA VAL A 17 -2.47 21.36 8.30
C VAL A 17 -1.54 21.49 7.10
N GLY A 18 -1.94 20.90 5.99
CA GLY A 18 -1.24 21.00 4.69
C GLY A 18 -1.78 22.14 3.83
N THR A 19 -2.01 21.81 2.58
CA THR A 19 -2.58 22.73 1.56
C THR A 19 -4.05 22.40 1.30
N ASP A 20 -4.73 23.23 0.50
CA ASP A 20 -6.14 22.99 0.13
C ASP A 20 -6.33 21.68 -0.66
N SER A 21 -5.36 21.31 -1.50
CA SER A 21 -5.39 20.07 -2.28
C SER A 21 -4.85 18.86 -1.50
N GLU A 22 -4.01 19.11 -0.52
CA GLU A 22 -3.38 18.10 0.33
C GLU A 22 -3.47 18.54 1.80
N PRO A 23 -4.66 18.44 2.40
CA PRO A 23 -4.96 19.11 3.67
C PRO A 23 -4.26 18.53 4.89
N VAL A 24 -3.70 17.32 4.81
CA VAL A 24 -3.00 16.70 5.93
C VAL A 24 -1.51 16.65 5.65
N LYS A 25 -0.74 17.23 6.56
CA LYS A 25 0.73 17.22 6.53
C LYS A 25 1.26 16.35 7.68
N ILE A 26 2.10 15.39 7.36
CA ILE A 26 2.75 14.50 8.33
C ILE A 26 4.25 14.73 8.26
N ILE A 27 4.87 15.01 9.40
CA ILE A 27 6.32 15.15 9.51
C ILE A 27 6.87 13.88 10.16
N LEU A 28 7.75 13.20 9.43
CA LEU A 28 8.38 11.96 9.85
C LEU A 28 9.85 12.20 10.19
N GLU A 29 10.32 11.63 11.29
CA GLU A 29 11.74 11.61 11.61
C GLU A 29 12.48 10.62 10.71
N ASN A 30 13.68 11.01 10.27
CA ASN A 30 14.57 10.11 9.57
C ASN A 30 15.07 9.03 10.54
N PRO A 31 14.86 7.73 10.25
CA PRO A 31 15.31 6.65 11.12
C PRO A 31 16.84 6.57 11.27
N GLU A 32 17.60 7.21 10.40
CA GLU A 32 19.07 7.24 10.46
C GLU A 32 19.62 8.31 11.41
N GLY A 33 18.73 9.08 12.06
CA GLY A 33 19.13 10.03 13.09
C GLY A 33 19.74 11.34 12.61
N ASN A 34 19.60 11.68 11.33
CA ASN A 34 20.02 12.99 10.82
C ASN A 34 18.96 14.05 11.08
N ASP A 35 19.34 15.33 10.96
CA ASP A 35 18.44 16.48 11.14
C ASP A 35 17.41 16.64 10.00
N PHE A 36 17.28 15.64 9.13
CA PHE A 36 16.33 15.65 8.04
C PHE A 36 14.99 15.08 8.47
N PHE A 37 13.93 15.79 8.12
CA PHE A 37 12.56 15.32 8.28
C PHE A 37 11.93 15.12 6.92
N TYR A 38 11.10 14.09 6.81
CA TYR A 38 10.27 13.93 5.63
C TYR A 38 8.93 14.58 5.88
N THR A 39 8.48 15.40 4.95
CA THR A 39 7.13 15.94 4.96
C THR A 39 6.28 15.20 3.94
N VAL A 40 5.22 14.57 4.40
CA VAL A 40 4.28 13.84 3.55
C VAL A 40 2.96 14.60 3.55
N PHE A 41 2.49 14.91 2.35
CA PHE A 41 1.17 15.50 2.16
C PHE A 41 0.23 14.42 1.65
N LEU A 42 -0.91 14.27 2.32
CA LEU A 42 -1.93 13.32 1.88
C LEU A 42 -2.90 14.01 0.93
N SER A 43 -2.92 13.55 -0.30
CA SER A 43 -3.86 13.99 -1.33
C SER A 43 -5.16 13.18 -1.29
N GLY A 44 -6.18 13.65 -1.98
CA GLY A 44 -7.46 12.94 -2.08
C GLY A 44 -8.36 13.07 -0.86
N THR A 45 -7.96 13.85 0.15
CA THR A 45 -8.78 14.19 1.29
C THR A 45 -9.55 15.46 0.98
N ASN A 46 -10.66 15.37 0.28
CA ASN A 46 -11.51 16.52 0.02
C ASN A 46 -12.33 16.80 1.28
N THR A 47 -12.00 17.90 1.97
CA THR A 47 -12.68 18.32 3.20
C THR A 47 -14.16 18.60 3.03
N SER A 48 -14.60 18.94 1.82
CA SER A 48 -16.03 19.12 1.51
C SER A 48 -16.77 17.78 1.30
N LYS A 49 -16.04 16.67 1.19
CA LYS A 49 -16.58 15.31 1.02
C LYS A 49 -15.87 14.34 1.96
N ILE A 50 -16.05 14.55 3.24
CA ILE A 50 -15.42 13.74 4.32
C ILE A 50 -15.65 12.24 4.12
N SER A 51 -16.81 11.85 3.57
CA SER A 51 -17.14 10.46 3.28
C SER A 51 -16.21 9.78 2.26
N MET A 52 -15.42 10.56 1.52
CA MET A 52 -14.46 10.05 0.54
C MET A 52 -13.01 10.12 1.04
N ALA A 53 -12.78 10.68 2.22
CA ALA A 53 -11.46 10.70 2.81
C ALA A 53 -11.02 9.29 3.18
N ARG A 54 -9.81 8.91 2.79
CA ARG A 54 -9.25 7.61 3.16
C ARG A 54 -8.68 7.66 4.56
N PRO A 55 -8.86 6.61 5.38
CA PRO A 55 -8.30 6.59 6.72
C PRO A 55 -6.76 6.56 6.67
N PHE A 56 -6.13 6.99 7.76
CA PHE A 56 -4.67 6.97 7.90
C PHE A 56 -4.09 5.57 7.63
N SER A 57 -4.78 4.53 8.08
CA SER A 57 -4.38 3.14 7.87
C SER A 57 -4.32 2.71 6.40
N TYR A 58 -4.93 3.47 5.49
CA TYR A 58 -4.80 3.25 4.05
C TYR A 58 -3.39 3.56 3.55
N TYR A 59 -2.73 4.55 4.14
CA TYR A 59 -1.41 5.00 3.71
C TYR A 59 -0.28 4.40 4.55
N PHE A 60 -0.54 4.11 5.82
CA PHE A 60 0.47 3.72 6.79
C PHE A 60 0.05 2.52 7.62
N TYR A 61 1.02 1.72 8.02
CA TYR A 61 0.84 0.64 8.98
C TYR A 61 1.25 1.12 10.38
N PHE A 62 0.45 0.79 11.40
CA PHE A 62 0.76 1.10 12.80
C PHE A 62 1.68 0.06 13.45
N SER A 63 1.81 -1.12 12.83
CA SER A 63 2.71 -2.18 13.25
C SER A 63 3.54 -2.63 12.07
N ASN A 64 4.63 -3.36 12.33
CA ASN A 64 5.45 -3.88 11.24
C ASN A 64 4.66 -4.94 10.47
N PRO A 65 4.32 -4.71 9.19
CA PRO A 65 3.53 -5.67 8.42
C PRO A 65 4.26 -7.01 8.20
N LYS A 66 5.57 -7.06 8.35
CA LYS A 66 6.35 -8.30 8.30
C LYS A 66 5.98 -9.28 9.41
N ASP A 67 5.47 -8.79 10.54
CA ASP A 67 5.05 -9.63 11.66
C ASP A 67 3.84 -10.53 11.31
N GLN A 68 3.06 -10.16 10.29
CA GLN A 68 1.97 -11.00 9.78
C GLN A 68 2.46 -12.18 8.93
N TYR A 69 3.72 -12.14 8.52
CA TYR A 69 4.36 -13.15 7.69
C TYR A 69 5.71 -13.56 8.27
N PRO A 70 5.74 -14.17 9.49
CA PRO A 70 6.99 -14.43 10.19
C PRO A 70 7.92 -15.40 9.45
N ASN A 71 7.37 -16.23 8.57
CA ASN A 71 8.12 -17.21 7.78
C ASN A 71 8.38 -16.75 6.34
N MET A 72 8.07 -15.48 6.01
CA MET A 72 8.31 -14.97 4.67
C MET A 72 9.80 -14.88 4.38
N SER A 73 10.23 -15.43 3.23
CA SER A 73 11.63 -15.37 2.82
C SER A 73 12.11 -13.92 2.60
N GLN A 74 13.40 -13.72 2.77
CA GLN A 74 14.01 -12.40 2.50
C GLN A 74 13.84 -12.00 1.02
N VAL A 75 13.86 -12.98 0.11
CA VAL A 75 13.62 -12.76 -1.32
C VAL A 75 12.22 -12.17 -1.54
N ASN A 76 11.19 -12.77 -0.95
CA ASN A 76 9.82 -12.27 -1.07
C ASN A 76 9.66 -10.90 -0.39
N TRP A 77 10.27 -10.71 0.79
CA TRP A 77 10.25 -9.40 1.44
C TRP A 77 10.89 -8.31 0.57
N ASN A 78 12.01 -8.62 -0.08
CA ASN A 78 12.65 -7.68 -1.00
C ASN A 78 11.75 -7.34 -2.20
N LEU A 79 10.99 -8.30 -2.73
CA LEU A 79 10.01 -8.04 -3.79
C LEU A 79 8.90 -7.10 -3.29
N VAL A 80 8.35 -7.35 -2.11
CA VAL A 80 7.33 -6.49 -1.49
C VAL A 80 7.85 -5.06 -1.33
N THR A 81 9.05 -4.87 -0.80
CA THR A 81 9.63 -3.54 -0.58
C THR A 81 9.89 -2.78 -1.88
N LYS A 82 10.11 -3.51 -2.98
CA LYS A 82 10.27 -2.93 -4.32
C LYS A 82 8.94 -2.73 -5.06
N GLY A 83 7.81 -3.07 -4.44
CA GLY A 83 6.50 -2.98 -5.07
C GLY A 83 6.26 -3.99 -6.18
N LYS A 84 6.88 -5.14 -6.08
CA LYS A 84 6.71 -6.25 -7.03
C LYS A 84 5.80 -7.32 -6.45
N VAL A 85 5.16 -8.09 -7.31
CA VAL A 85 4.32 -9.23 -6.96
C VAL A 85 4.80 -10.49 -7.68
N LYS A 86 4.44 -11.64 -7.15
CA LYS A 86 4.87 -12.92 -7.70
C LYS A 86 3.68 -13.86 -7.86
N ILE A 87 3.64 -14.57 -8.98
CA ILE A 87 2.63 -15.61 -9.23
C ILE A 87 2.64 -16.64 -8.09
N GLY A 88 1.46 -17.01 -7.62
CA GLY A 88 1.26 -17.91 -6.49
C GLY A 88 1.10 -17.22 -5.14
N TRP A 89 1.37 -15.92 -5.06
CA TRP A 89 1.15 -15.18 -3.81
C TRP A 89 -0.33 -15.09 -3.46
N ASP A 90 -0.62 -15.00 -2.15
CA ASP A 90 -1.97 -14.74 -1.69
C ASP A 90 -2.36 -13.26 -1.87
N LYS A 91 -3.63 -12.97 -1.67
CA LYS A 91 -4.16 -11.61 -1.80
C LYS A 91 -3.54 -10.63 -0.79
N LYS A 92 -3.25 -11.09 0.42
CA LYS A 92 -2.65 -10.23 1.46
C LYS A 92 -1.24 -9.77 1.08
N LEU A 93 -0.40 -10.66 0.57
CA LEU A 93 0.93 -10.32 0.10
C LEU A 93 0.90 -9.36 -1.10
N CYS A 94 0.01 -9.62 -2.05
CA CYS A 94 -0.15 -8.73 -3.20
C CYS A 94 -0.63 -7.33 -2.78
N LYS A 95 -1.55 -7.26 -1.82
CA LYS A 95 -2.01 -5.99 -1.26
C LYS A 95 -0.90 -5.26 -0.49
N LEU A 96 -0.07 -5.99 0.24
CA LEU A 96 1.10 -5.43 0.93
C LEU A 96 2.07 -4.79 -0.08
N SER A 97 2.25 -5.40 -1.24
CA SER A 97 3.16 -4.93 -2.28
C SER A 97 2.56 -3.80 -3.14
N TRP A 98 1.37 -3.99 -3.68
CA TRP A 98 0.74 -3.06 -4.61
C TRP A 98 -0.28 -2.11 -3.96
N GLY A 99 -0.70 -2.36 -2.72
CA GLY A 99 -1.73 -1.58 -2.02
C GLY A 99 -3.14 -2.02 -2.38
N GLU A 100 -4.12 -1.26 -1.92
CA GLU A 100 -5.53 -1.49 -2.21
C GLU A 100 -5.82 -1.23 -3.69
N PRO A 101 -6.52 -2.14 -4.38
CA PRO A 101 -6.97 -1.87 -5.73
C PRO A 101 -8.09 -0.80 -5.74
N GLU A 102 -8.26 -0.13 -6.86
CA GLU A 102 -9.37 0.80 -7.06
C GLU A 102 -10.71 0.07 -7.15
N LYS A 103 -10.69 -1.14 -7.71
CA LYS A 103 -11.89 -1.95 -7.94
C LYS A 103 -11.52 -3.43 -7.94
N ILE A 104 -12.43 -4.25 -7.46
CA ILE A 104 -12.34 -5.71 -7.54
C ILE A 104 -13.57 -6.22 -8.29
N ASN A 105 -13.33 -6.88 -9.41
CA ASN A 105 -14.38 -7.60 -10.17
C ASN A 105 -14.30 -9.08 -9.80
N THR A 106 -15.38 -9.62 -9.27
CA THR A 106 -15.42 -11.02 -8.79
C THR A 106 -16.40 -11.83 -9.62
N THR A 107 -15.97 -13.01 -10.05
CA THR A 107 -16.80 -14.01 -10.72
C THR A 107 -16.73 -15.32 -9.94
N LYS A 108 -17.90 -15.88 -9.63
CA LYS A 108 -18.03 -17.16 -8.91
C LYS A 108 -18.78 -18.17 -9.76
N GLY A 109 -18.34 -19.41 -9.72
CA GLY A 109 -18.97 -20.51 -10.45
C GLY A 109 -18.46 -21.87 -9.99
N SER A 110 -18.78 -22.91 -10.76
CA SER A 110 -18.27 -24.27 -10.49
C SER A 110 -16.74 -24.36 -10.55
N PHE A 111 -16.09 -23.44 -11.26
CA PHE A 111 -14.63 -23.30 -11.35
C PHE A 111 -14.00 -22.70 -10.09
N GLY A 112 -14.82 -22.17 -9.15
CA GLY A 112 -14.36 -21.47 -7.94
C GLY A 112 -14.57 -19.96 -8.03
N THR A 113 -13.68 -19.19 -7.39
CA THR A 113 -13.75 -17.73 -7.36
C THR A 113 -12.60 -17.13 -8.15
N HIS A 114 -12.93 -16.30 -9.13
CA HIS A 114 -11.98 -15.52 -9.90
C HIS A 114 -12.14 -14.03 -9.52
N GLU A 115 -11.03 -13.33 -9.30
CA GLU A 115 -11.02 -11.90 -9.03
C GLU A 115 -10.06 -11.20 -9.98
N GLN A 116 -10.50 -10.07 -10.51
CA GLN A 116 -9.65 -9.12 -11.20
C GLN A 116 -9.52 -7.88 -10.32
N TRP A 117 -8.32 -7.60 -9.88
CA TRP A 117 -8.00 -6.38 -9.14
C TRP A 117 -7.54 -5.31 -10.10
N VAL A 118 -8.23 -4.18 -10.10
CA VAL A 118 -7.98 -3.06 -11.01
C VAL A 118 -7.17 -2.00 -10.28
N TYR A 119 -6.03 -1.65 -10.84
CA TYR A 119 -5.14 -0.59 -10.36
C TYR A 119 -5.07 0.56 -11.36
N PRO A 120 -4.60 1.76 -10.97
CA PRO A 120 -4.31 2.82 -11.91
C PRO A 120 -3.37 2.39 -13.03
N ASP A 121 -3.32 3.17 -14.13
CA ASP A 121 -2.41 2.96 -15.26
C ASP A 121 -2.61 1.62 -15.98
N GLU A 122 -3.86 1.14 -16.00
CA GLU A 122 -4.24 -0.11 -16.69
C GLU A 122 -3.44 -1.32 -16.17
N SER A 123 -3.16 -1.34 -14.89
CA SER A 123 -2.51 -2.47 -14.23
C SER A 123 -3.55 -3.35 -13.56
N TYR A 124 -3.38 -4.67 -13.68
CA TYR A 124 -4.35 -5.64 -13.16
C TYR A 124 -3.65 -6.82 -12.53
N LEU A 125 -4.25 -7.34 -11.45
CA LEU A 125 -3.89 -8.63 -10.88
C LEU A 125 -5.09 -9.56 -10.99
N TYR A 126 -4.82 -10.81 -11.34
CA TYR A 126 -5.84 -11.84 -11.48
C TYR A 126 -5.63 -12.95 -10.47
N PHE A 127 -6.67 -13.27 -9.72
CA PHE A 127 -6.63 -14.29 -8.68
C PHE A 127 -7.61 -15.41 -9.00
N GLU A 128 -7.17 -16.64 -8.78
CA GLU A 128 -8.00 -17.83 -8.77
C GLU A 128 -7.95 -18.46 -7.39
N ASN A 129 -9.12 -18.55 -6.75
CA ASN A 129 -9.26 -19.10 -5.40
C ASN A 129 -8.25 -18.49 -4.40
N GLY A 130 -8.05 -17.18 -4.47
CA GLY A 130 -7.20 -16.43 -3.55
C GLY A 130 -5.70 -16.45 -3.87
N LYS A 131 -5.28 -17.05 -4.98
CA LYS A 131 -3.89 -17.08 -5.42
C LYS A 131 -3.69 -16.30 -6.71
N LEU A 132 -2.62 -15.53 -6.77
CA LEU A 132 -2.26 -14.75 -7.96
C LEU A 132 -1.87 -15.67 -9.11
N THR A 133 -2.58 -15.56 -10.23
CA THR A 133 -2.35 -16.41 -11.42
C THR A 133 -1.86 -15.64 -12.63
N ALA A 134 -2.14 -14.33 -12.70
CA ALA A 134 -1.69 -13.49 -13.81
C ALA A 134 -1.48 -12.04 -13.37
N ILE A 135 -0.57 -11.38 -14.05
CA ILE A 135 -0.22 -9.97 -13.85
C ILE A 135 -0.28 -9.28 -15.21
N GLN A 136 -0.95 -8.15 -15.26
CA GLN A 136 -1.00 -7.31 -16.45
C GLN A 136 -0.62 -5.88 -16.06
N ASN A 137 0.39 -5.35 -16.68
CA ASN A 137 0.84 -3.99 -16.46
C ASN A 137 1.54 -3.40 -17.69
#